data_4d7731f15c162ffef986aee8918f7374
#
_entry.id   4d7731f15c162ffef986aee8918f7374
#
_cell.length_a   1.000
_cell.length_b   1.000
_cell.length_c   1.000
_cell.angle_alpha   90.00
_cell.angle_beta   90.00
_cell.angle_gamma   90.00
#
_symmetry.space_group_name_H-M   'P 1'
#
loop_
_entity.id
_entity.type
_entity.pdbx_description
1 polymer ?
#
loop_
_entity_poly.entity_id
_entity_poly.type
_entity_poly.pdbx_seq_one_letter_code
_entity_poly.pdbx_strand_id
1 'polypeptide(L)'
;MNSVQLTDYKNGRVHFIGIGGCSTSGLAQILVKMGYQVSGSDQNQSQFTDVLKEKGIPFHIGHDASYVEGAALVVYTAAIKPTNVEFAYAKEHGIVSGYTDETGRT
;
A
#
# COMPACT_ATOMS: atom_id res chain seq x y z
N MET A 1 10.24 11.64 14.59
CA MET A 1 9.26 10.62 14.19
C MET A 1 9.95 9.29 14.00
N ASN A 2 9.34 8.28 14.50
CA ASN A 2 9.88 6.94 14.33
C ASN A 2 9.58 6.42 12.94
N SER A 3 10.58 5.93 12.27
CA SER A 3 10.38 5.28 11.00
C SER A 3 9.78 3.90 11.21
N VAL A 4 8.95 3.49 10.26
CA VAL A 4 8.37 2.16 10.27
C VAL A 4 9.46 1.18 9.82
N GLN A 5 9.63 0.11 10.59
CA GLN A 5 10.59 -0.94 10.26
C GLN A 5 9.84 -2.01 9.44
N LEU A 6 10.03 -2.00 8.14
CA LEU A 6 9.32 -2.93 7.26
C LEU A 6 9.55 -4.39 7.63
N THR A 7 10.73 -4.73 8.12
CA THR A 7 11.04 -6.10 8.52
C THR A 7 10.13 -6.62 9.63
N ASP A 8 9.55 -5.73 10.43
CA ASP A 8 8.63 -6.12 11.49
C ASP A 8 7.30 -6.64 10.95
N TYR A 9 7.02 -6.39 9.67
CA TYR A 9 5.75 -6.74 9.03
C TYR A 9 5.88 -7.85 7.99
N LYS A 10 7.02 -8.51 7.94
CA LYS A 10 7.27 -9.52 6.90
C LYS A 10 6.30 -10.71 6.97
N ASN A 11 5.80 -11.01 8.16
CA ASN A 11 4.85 -12.11 8.34
C ASN A 11 3.39 -11.69 8.15
N GLY A 12 3.16 -10.41 7.86
CA GLY A 12 1.83 -9.89 7.63
C GLY A 12 1.71 -9.29 6.24
N ARG A 13 0.51 -8.88 5.88
CA ARG A 13 0.25 -8.29 4.57
C ARG A 13 0.46 -6.77 4.62
N VAL A 14 1.18 -6.25 3.66
CA VAL A 14 1.37 -4.80 3.46
C VAL A 14 0.40 -4.35 2.38
N HIS A 15 -0.50 -3.45 2.73
CA HIS A 15 -1.48 -2.92 1.80
C HIS A 15 -1.11 -1.50 1.40
N PHE A 16 -1.10 -1.23 0.09
CA PHE A 16 -0.77 0.08 -0.45
C PHE A 16 -2.03 0.80 -0.89
N ILE A 17 -2.28 1.96 -0.33
CA ILE A 17 -3.36 2.85 -0.80
C ILE A 17 -2.74 3.74 -1.87
N GLY A 18 -3.21 3.61 -3.11
CA GLY A 18 -2.63 4.29 -4.25
C GLY A 18 -1.45 3.52 -4.85
N ILE A 19 -1.58 2.21 -4.95
CA ILE A 19 -0.48 1.33 -5.39
C ILE A 19 -0.02 1.62 -6.82
N GLY A 20 -0.85 2.25 -7.63
CA GLY A 20 -0.51 2.58 -9.02
C GLY A 20 0.34 3.83 -9.18
N GLY A 21 0.80 4.44 -8.11
CA GLY A 21 1.72 5.55 -8.19
C GLY A 21 3.12 5.08 -8.59
N CYS A 22 3.92 6.01 -9.13
CA CYS A 22 5.26 5.68 -9.59
C CYS A 22 6.12 5.10 -8.46
N SER A 23 6.18 5.77 -7.32
CA SER A 23 6.99 5.31 -6.18
C SER A 23 6.39 4.10 -5.49
N THR A 24 5.07 4.11 -5.30
CA THR A 24 4.40 3.04 -4.57
C THR A 24 4.43 1.73 -5.34
N SER A 25 4.25 1.77 -6.67
CA SER A 25 4.31 0.54 -7.46
C SER A 25 5.72 -0.06 -7.43
N GLY A 26 6.75 0.80 -7.48
CA GLY A 26 8.12 0.33 -7.38
C GLY A 26 8.42 -0.31 -6.04
N LEU A 27 7.99 0.33 -4.96
CA LEU A 27 8.19 -0.21 -3.62
C LEU A 27 7.45 -1.53 -3.44
N ALA A 28 6.22 -1.62 -3.95
CA ALA A 28 5.45 -2.86 -3.87
C ALA A 28 6.18 -4.02 -4.56
N GLN A 29 6.75 -3.77 -5.72
CA GLN A 29 7.52 -4.79 -6.44
C GLN A 29 8.75 -5.24 -5.66
N ILE A 30 9.45 -4.29 -5.04
CA ILE A 30 10.61 -4.60 -4.21
C ILE A 30 10.21 -5.49 -3.04
N LEU A 31 9.13 -5.15 -2.36
CA LEU A 31 8.68 -5.92 -1.20
C LEU A 31 8.29 -7.34 -1.58
N VAL A 32 7.64 -7.51 -2.74
CA VAL A 32 7.28 -8.85 -3.22
C VAL A 32 8.53 -9.68 -3.47
N LYS A 33 9.57 -9.07 -4.05
CA LYS A 33 10.85 -9.76 -4.27
C LYS A 33 11.50 -10.17 -2.96
N MET A 34 11.27 -9.41 -1.90
CA MET A 34 11.82 -9.69 -0.59
C MET A 34 10.98 -10.70 0.21
N GLY A 35 9.91 -11.20 -0.36
CA GLY A 35 9.07 -12.22 0.28
C GLY A 35 7.90 -11.68 1.08
N TYR A 36 7.59 -10.40 0.97
CA TYR A 36 6.44 -9.82 1.66
C TYR A 36 5.14 -10.15 0.93
N GLN A 37 4.07 -10.25 1.70
CA GLN A 37 2.73 -10.32 1.13
C GLN A 37 2.27 -8.89 0.88
N VAL A 38 1.86 -8.59 -0.35
CA VAL A 38 1.51 -7.24 -0.76
C VAL A 38 0.14 -7.24 -1.41
N SER A 39 -0.64 -6.22 -1.12
CA SER A 39 -1.89 -5.94 -1.82
C SER A 39 -2.00 -4.44 -2.00
N GLY A 40 -2.97 -4.00 -2.75
CA GLY A 40 -3.15 -2.57 -2.93
C GLY A 40 -4.45 -2.21 -3.60
N SER A 41 -4.66 -0.90 -3.67
CA SER A 41 -5.80 -0.32 -4.36
C SER A 41 -5.36 0.97 -5.05
N ASP A 42 -6.08 1.33 -6.09
CA ASP A 42 -5.88 2.60 -6.76
C ASP A 42 -7.19 3.06 -7.36
N GLN A 43 -7.36 4.36 -7.47
CA GLN A 43 -8.56 4.93 -8.05
C GLN A 43 -8.63 4.67 -9.56
N ASN A 44 -7.49 4.61 -10.23
CA ASN A 44 -7.43 4.50 -11.69
C ASN A 44 -6.42 3.45 -12.13
N GLN A 45 -6.68 2.86 -13.29
CA GLN A 45 -5.68 2.06 -13.98
C GLN A 45 -4.60 2.98 -14.55
N SER A 46 -3.38 2.46 -14.63
CA SER A 46 -2.25 3.19 -15.20
C SER A 46 -1.23 2.19 -15.73
N GLN A 47 -0.18 2.71 -16.37
CA GLN A 47 0.93 1.85 -16.79
C GLN A 47 1.55 1.13 -15.59
N PHE A 48 1.50 1.72 -14.41
CA PHE A 48 2.06 1.10 -13.20
C PHE A 48 1.19 -0.03 -12.69
N THR A 49 -0.14 0.12 -12.73
CA THR A 49 -1.02 -0.99 -12.36
C THR A 49 -0.91 -2.13 -13.36
N ASP A 50 -0.67 -1.82 -14.63
CA ASP A 50 -0.47 -2.85 -15.65
C ASP A 50 0.75 -3.70 -15.33
N VAL A 51 1.84 -3.08 -14.88
CA VAL A 51 3.05 -3.79 -14.47
C VAL A 51 2.77 -4.69 -13.26
N LEU A 52 2.01 -4.18 -12.29
CA LEU A 52 1.64 -4.96 -11.10
C LEU A 52 0.84 -6.20 -11.48
N LYS A 53 -0.10 -6.04 -12.40
CA LYS A 53 -0.91 -7.15 -12.88
C LYS A 53 -0.04 -8.20 -13.57
N GLU A 54 0.90 -7.76 -14.39
CA GLU A 54 1.83 -8.64 -15.09
C GLU A 54 2.68 -9.45 -14.12
N LYS A 55 3.04 -8.86 -13.01
CA LYS A 55 3.86 -9.51 -11.97
C LYS A 55 3.04 -10.31 -10.96
N GLY A 56 1.73 -10.36 -11.13
CA GLY A 56 0.86 -11.13 -10.25
C GLY A 56 0.65 -10.51 -8.88
N ILE A 57 0.87 -9.21 -8.74
CA ILE A 57 0.67 -8.51 -7.47
C ILE A 57 -0.82 -8.13 -7.36
N PRO A 58 -1.53 -8.60 -6.33
CA PRO A 58 -2.96 -8.34 -6.23
C PRO A 58 -3.25 -6.87 -5.91
N PHE A 59 -4.19 -6.30 -6.64
CA PHE A 59 -4.67 -4.95 -6.37
C PHE A 59 -6.10 -4.81 -6.87
N HIS A 60 -6.77 -3.75 -6.43
CA HIS A 60 -8.13 -3.44 -6.82
C HIS A 60 -8.20 -2.04 -7.40
N ILE A 61 -9.07 -1.83 -8.37
CA ILE A 61 -9.41 -0.48 -8.84
C ILE A 61 -10.60 -0.03 -8.03
N GLY A 62 -10.47 1.13 -7.40
CA GLY A 62 -11.42 1.65 -6.42
C GLY A 62 -10.91 1.44 -5.02
N HIS A 63 -11.60 2.04 -4.07
CA HIS A 63 -11.24 1.95 -2.65
C HIS A 63 -12.39 1.36 -1.85
N ASP A 64 -12.07 0.51 -0.88
CA ASP A 64 -13.05 -0.10 0.00
C ASP A 64 -12.37 -0.49 1.30
N ALA A 65 -13.05 -0.26 2.41
CA ALA A 65 -12.50 -0.59 3.73
C ALA A 65 -12.13 -2.08 3.85
N SER A 66 -12.85 -2.95 3.18
CA SER A 66 -12.57 -4.38 3.22
C SER A 66 -11.20 -4.76 2.66
N TYR A 67 -10.65 -3.92 1.78
CA TYR A 67 -9.32 -4.18 1.20
C TYR A 67 -8.21 -4.08 2.25
N VAL A 68 -8.43 -3.31 3.30
CA VAL A 68 -7.47 -3.07 4.37
C VAL A 68 -7.61 -4.08 5.50
N GLU A 69 -8.74 -4.75 5.56
CA GLU A 69 -9.04 -5.70 6.62
C GLU A 69 -7.97 -6.79 6.70
N GLY A 70 -7.40 -6.96 7.89
CA GLY A 70 -6.35 -7.94 8.10
C GLY A 70 -4.94 -7.52 7.69
N ALA A 71 -4.78 -6.30 7.17
CA ALA A 71 -3.44 -5.82 6.82
C ALA A 71 -2.61 -5.54 8.08
N ALA A 72 -1.34 -5.88 8.04
CA ALA A 72 -0.43 -5.60 9.15
C ALA A 72 0.14 -4.19 9.05
N LEU A 73 0.26 -3.67 7.85
CA LEU A 73 0.79 -2.34 7.60
C LEU A 73 0.08 -1.74 6.39
N VAL A 74 -0.24 -0.47 6.48
CA VAL A 74 -0.81 0.29 5.36
C VAL A 74 0.20 1.35 4.93
N VAL A 75 0.53 1.39 3.65
CA VAL A 75 1.44 2.39 3.08
C VAL A 75 0.65 3.35 2.22
N TYR A 76 0.88 4.64 2.40
CA TYR A 76 0.16 5.68 1.66
C TYR A 76 1.09 6.85 1.35
N THR A 77 0.62 7.76 0.48
CA THR A 77 1.37 8.97 0.12
C THR A 77 0.54 10.21 0.43
N ALA A 78 1.14 11.38 0.23
CA ALA A 78 0.44 12.65 0.41
C ALA A 78 -0.78 12.82 -0.50
N ALA A 79 -0.86 12.06 -1.58
CA ALA A 79 -2.02 12.11 -2.48
C ALA A 79 -3.27 11.50 -1.86
N ILE A 80 -3.12 10.72 -0.79
CA ILE A 80 -4.25 10.08 -0.13
C ILE A 80 -4.82 11.02 0.91
N LYS A 81 -6.10 11.32 0.78
CA LYS A 81 -6.79 12.24 1.70
C LYS A 81 -7.20 11.50 2.98
N PRO A 82 -7.27 12.21 4.11
CA PRO A 82 -7.74 11.60 5.37
C PRO A 82 -9.14 11.03 5.29
N THR A 83 -9.95 11.48 4.32
CA THR A 83 -11.30 10.98 4.10
C THR A 83 -11.34 9.70 3.27
N ASN A 84 -10.21 9.25 2.72
CA ASN A 84 -10.16 7.99 1.99
C ASN A 84 -10.63 6.86 2.91
N VAL A 85 -11.57 6.03 2.42
CA VAL A 85 -12.20 5.01 3.26
C VAL A 85 -11.20 3.99 3.79
N GLU A 86 -10.17 3.69 3.03
CA GLU A 86 -9.14 2.73 3.46
C GLU A 86 -8.26 3.33 4.53
N PHE A 87 -7.85 4.58 4.37
CA PHE A 87 -7.06 5.28 5.36
C PHE A 87 -7.83 5.46 6.66
N ALA A 88 -9.10 5.86 6.56
CA ALA A 88 -9.97 6.03 7.71
C ALA A 88 -10.15 4.70 8.48
N TYR A 89 -10.35 3.61 7.74
CA TYR A 89 -10.48 2.29 8.36
C TYR A 89 -9.22 1.92 9.12
N ALA A 90 -8.06 2.13 8.52
CA ALA A 90 -6.79 1.80 9.17
C ALA A 90 -6.61 2.58 10.47
N LYS A 91 -6.92 3.86 10.45
CA LYS A 91 -6.84 4.71 11.64
C LYS A 91 -7.81 4.25 12.72
N GLU A 92 -9.03 3.98 12.34
CA GLU A 92 -10.09 3.59 13.26
C GLU A 92 -9.80 2.27 13.95
N HIS A 93 -9.17 1.34 13.24
CA HIS A 93 -8.88 0.01 13.75
C HIS A 93 -7.45 -0.14 14.27
N GLY A 94 -6.71 0.96 14.37
CA GLY A 94 -5.36 0.92 14.92
C GLY A 94 -4.34 0.21 14.07
N ILE A 95 -4.59 0.08 12.77
CA ILE A 95 -3.61 -0.53 11.86
C ILE A 95 -2.46 0.45 11.64
N VAL A 96 -1.24 -0.02 11.77
CA VAL A 96 -0.06 0.81 11.58
C VAL A 96 -0.03 1.33 10.14
N SER A 97 0.20 2.64 9.97
CA SER A 97 0.24 3.29 8.67
C SER A 97 1.59 3.92 8.44
N GLY A 98 2.22 3.61 7.31
CA GLY A 98 3.50 4.17 6.92
C GLY A 98 3.32 5.12 5.75
N TYR A 99 3.96 6.28 5.84
CA TYR A 99 3.94 7.28 4.78
C TYR A 99 5.15 7.11 3.87
N THR A 100 4.93 7.19 2.57
CA THR A 100 6.02 7.23 1.60
C THR A 100 5.82 8.43 0.68
N ASP A 101 6.89 9.11 0.35
CA ASP A 101 6.83 10.26 -0.55
C ASP A 101 7.08 9.83 -2.00
N GLU A 102 7.09 10.81 -2.91
CA GLU A 102 7.26 10.54 -4.33
C GLU A 102 8.61 9.94 -4.68
N THR A 103 9.58 10.01 -3.77
CA THR A 103 10.90 9.41 -3.98
C THR A 103 10.99 8.00 -3.42
N GLY A 104 9.92 7.51 -2.80
CA GLY A 104 9.87 6.18 -2.20
C GLY A 104 10.45 6.11 -0.80
N ARG A 105 10.76 7.24 -0.20
CA ARG A 105 11.22 7.24 1.19
C ARG A 105 10.03 7.17 2.14
N THR A 106 10.21 6.46 3.20
CA THR A 106 9.17 6.30 4.22
C THR A 106 9.50 7.07 5.50
#